data_ade9c757259a5e8610960facde754f2b
#
_entry.id   ade9c757259a5e8610960facde754f2b
#
_cell.length_a   1.000
_cell.length_b   1.000
_cell.length_c   1.000
_cell.angle_alpha   90.00
_cell.angle_beta   90.00
_cell.angle_gamma   90.00
#
_symmetry.space_group_name_H-M   'P 1'
#
loop_
_entity.id
_entity.type
_entity.pdbx_description
1 polymer ?
#
loop_
_entity_poly.entity_id
_entity_poly.type
_entity_poly.pdbx_seq_one_letter_code
_entity_poly.pdbx_strand_id
1 'polypeptide(L)'
;MAAFTSLERRAAISLSFVYITRMMGLFLLLPVLSVLARDLNGATPLLIGLAIGIYALFQALLQIPFGLLSDRFGRKPVILAGLAIFIAGSFVAAMTESIWGIIIGRALQGGGAISAVIMALAADLTRDSQRTKIMAVIGVSIGLSFMISIILGPLLMLRFQLAGIFYFIALSGVVAALLVWFVVPNPDTNNNDRNISVVISEMPALLRNSELLRIDFSIFILHLLITASFVCIP
;
A
#
# COMPACT_ATOMS: atom_id res chain seq x y z
N MET A 1 16.86 13.07 -24.05
CA MET A 1 15.71 12.50 -23.30
C MET A 1 14.78 13.63 -22.88
N ALA A 2 13.48 13.57 -23.22
CA ALA A 2 12.55 14.62 -22.84
C ALA A 2 12.39 14.70 -21.31
N ALA A 3 12.34 15.91 -20.75
CA ALA A 3 12.09 16.13 -19.34
C ALA A 3 10.58 15.96 -19.03
N PHE A 4 10.25 15.71 -17.76
CA PHE A 4 8.86 15.76 -17.28
C PHE A 4 8.28 17.15 -17.47
N THR A 5 7.02 17.21 -17.89
CA THR A 5 6.24 18.45 -17.83
C THR A 5 5.98 18.82 -16.36
N SER A 6 5.50 20.05 -16.12
CA SER A 6 5.14 20.49 -14.76
C SER A 6 4.04 19.62 -14.16
N LEU A 7 3.08 19.18 -14.95
CA LEU A 7 1.98 18.28 -14.54
C LEU A 7 2.52 16.88 -14.20
N GLU A 8 3.34 16.28 -15.08
CA GLU A 8 3.94 14.97 -14.85
C GLU A 8 4.82 14.97 -13.59
N ARG A 9 5.62 16.03 -13.39
CA ARG A 9 6.46 16.19 -12.19
C ARG A 9 5.62 16.30 -10.92
N ARG A 10 4.53 17.07 -10.95
CA ARG A 10 3.59 17.20 -9.83
C ARG A 10 2.92 15.87 -9.52
N ALA A 11 2.46 15.15 -10.54
CA ALA A 11 1.91 13.81 -10.40
C ALA A 11 2.93 12.83 -9.81
N ALA A 12 4.15 12.78 -10.35
CA ALA A 12 5.20 11.90 -9.88
C ALA A 12 5.53 12.12 -8.39
N ILE A 13 5.74 13.37 -7.97
CA ILE A 13 6.09 13.69 -6.58
C ILE A 13 4.93 13.35 -5.63
N SER A 14 3.70 13.80 -5.95
CA SER A 14 2.55 13.59 -5.07
C SER A 14 2.15 12.12 -4.95
N LEU A 15 2.13 11.37 -6.06
CA LEU A 15 1.80 9.94 -6.03
C LEU A 15 2.91 9.11 -5.37
N SER A 16 4.18 9.47 -5.56
CA SER A 16 5.29 8.84 -4.84
C SER A 16 5.16 9.04 -3.33
N PHE A 17 4.81 10.25 -2.87
CA PHE A 17 4.59 10.50 -1.45
C PHE A 17 3.43 9.67 -0.89
N VAL A 18 2.30 9.58 -1.61
CA VAL A 18 1.17 8.73 -1.22
C VAL A 18 1.60 7.26 -1.15
N TYR A 19 2.42 6.82 -2.10
CA TYR A 19 2.93 5.45 -2.12
C TYR A 19 3.90 5.18 -0.95
N ILE A 20 4.81 6.12 -0.65
CA ILE A 20 5.71 6.05 0.52
C ILE A 20 4.89 5.90 1.80
N THR A 21 3.91 6.78 2.03
CA THR A 21 3.03 6.74 3.20
C THR A 21 2.35 5.38 3.35
N ARG A 22 1.85 4.85 2.25
CA ARG A 22 1.18 3.54 2.20
C ARG A 22 2.14 2.40 2.56
N MET A 23 3.35 2.42 1.99
CA MET A 23 4.38 1.42 2.25
C MET A 23 4.96 1.53 3.67
N MET A 24 5.06 2.74 4.22
CA MET A 24 5.45 2.92 5.61
C MET A 24 4.48 2.24 6.57
N GLY A 25 3.17 2.23 6.29
CA GLY A 25 2.17 1.49 7.08
C GLY A 25 2.42 -0.03 7.13
N LEU A 26 3.09 -0.58 6.14
CA LEU A 26 3.54 -1.97 6.14
C LEU A 26 4.89 -2.12 6.85
N PHE A 27 5.89 -1.39 6.39
CA PHE A 27 7.28 -1.60 6.75
C PHE A 27 7.65 -1.14 8.17
N LEU A 28 7.01 -0.09 8.71
CA LEU A 28 7.24 0.36 10.09
C LEU A 28 6.92 -0.72 11.13
N LEU A 29 5.92 -1.54 10.84
CA LEU A 29 5.43 -2.54 11.77
C LEU A 29 6.20 -3.87 11.67
N LEU A 30 6.88 -4.17 10.57
CA LEU A 30 7.59 -5.43 10.39
C LEU A 30 8.60 -5.71 11.53
N PRO A 31 9.55 -4.82 11.87
CA PRO A 31 10.52 -5.07 12.93
C PRO A 31 9.94 -4.89 14.33
N VAL A 32 8.84 -4.17 14.49
CA VAL A 32 8.35 -3.70 15.79
C VAL A 32 7.20 -4.55 16.31
N LEU A 33 6.31 -4.99 15.42
CA LEU A 33 5.09 -5.70 15.82
C LEU A 33 5.40 -7.06 16.48
N SER A 34 6.41 -7.78 16.00
CA SER A 34 6.84 -9.06 16.59
C SER A 34 7.34 -8.93 18.04
N VAL A 35 7.81 -7.75 18.41
CA VAL A 35 8.31 -7.46 19.77
C VAL A 35 7.20 -6.91 20.66
N LEU A 36 6.58 -5.80 20.26
CA LEU A 36 5.58 -5.09 21.07
C LEU A 36 4.23 -5.82 21.20
N ALA A 37 3.87 -6.64 20.23
CA ALA A 37 2.62 -7.37 20.31
C ALA A 37 2.62 -8.52 21.33
N ARG A 38 3.77 -8.87 21.91
CA ARG A 38 3.87 -9.91 22.95
C ARG A 38 3.15 -9.51 24.24
N ASP A 39 3.09 -8.21 24.54
CA ASP A 39 2.48 -7.66 25.74
C ASP A 39 0.96 -7.41 25.58
N LEU A 40 0.40 -7.66 24.41
CA LEU A 40 -1.02 -7.46 24.15
C LEU A 40 -1.88 -8.59 24.75
N ASN A 41 -3.08 -8.25 25.19
CA ASN A 41 -4.05 -9.21 25.70
C ASN A 41 -4.38 -10.29 24.65
N GLY A 42 -4.18 -11.56 25.03
CA GLY A 42 -4.43 -12.72 24.17
C GLY A 42 -3.38 -12.96 23.10
N ALA A 43 -2.21 -12.33 23.18
CA ALA A 43 -1.14 -12.52 22.22
C ALA A 43 -0.56 -13.94 22.27
N THR A 44 -0.41 -14.55 21.11
CA THR A 44 0.33 -15.77 20.88
C THR A 44 1.24 -15.60 19.67
N PRO A 45 2.35 -16.36 19.54
CA PRO A 45 3.22 -16.25 18.36
C PRO A 45 2.47 -16.41 17.04
N LEU A 46 1.48 -17.30 16.99
CA LEU A 46 0.64 -17.52 15.80
C LEU A 46 -0.20 -16.28 15.47
N LEU A 47 -0.85 -15.66 16.47
CA LEU A 47 -1.68 -14.47 16.27
C LEU A 47 -0.85 -13.24 15.90
N ILE A 48 0.37 -13.12 16.43
CA ILE A 48 1.32 -12.07 16.02
C ILE A 48 1.71 -12.26 14.55
N GLY A 49 2.05 -13.48 14.13
CA GLY A 49 2.31 -13.79 12.74
C GLY A 49 1.10 -13.51 11.84
N LEU A 50 -0.12 -13.83 12.31
CA LEU A 50 -1.36 -13.51 11.61
C LEU A 50 -1.56 -11.99 11.49
N ALA A 51 -1.31 -11.21 12.53
CA ALA A 51 -1.41 -9.76 12.49
C ALA A 51 -0.47 -9.11 11.45
N ILE A 52 0.70 -9.71 11.22
CA ILE A 52 1.62 -9.28 10.16
C ILE A 52 1.08 -9.68 8.78
N GLY A 53 0.70 -10.94 8.61
CA GLY A 53 0.32 -11.50 7.31
C GLY A 53 -1.05 -11.05 6.80
N ILE A 54 -2.03 -10.78 7.69
CA ILE A 54 -3.41 -10.43 7.33
C ILE A 54 -3.49 -9.16 6.49
N TYR A 55 -2.59 -8.20 6.73
CA TYR A 55 -2.47 -7.00 5.92
C TYR A 55 -2.20 -7.34 4.45
N ALA A 56 -1.19 -8.17 4.19
CA ALA A 56 -0.81 -8.56 2.84
C ALA A 56 -1.90 -9.39 2.17
N LEU A 57 -2.56 -10.27 2.92
CA LEU A 57 -3.67 -11.08 2.43
C LEU A 57 -4.83 -10.21 1.94
N PHE A 58 -5.32 -9.27 2.77
CA PHE A 58 -6.41 -8.38 2.38
C PHE A 58 -6.01 -7.45 1.25
N GLN A 59 -4.76 -6.96 1.24
CA GLN A 59 -4.24 -6.18 0.13
C GLN A 59 -4.26 -6.98 -1.19
N ALA A 60 -3.79 -8.22 -1.18
CA ALA A 60 -3.77 -9.07 -2.37
C ALA A 60 -5.20 -9.36 -2.88
N LEU A 61 -6.11 -9.75 -1.98
CA LEU A 61 -7.51 -10.07 -2.34
C LEU A 61 -8.27 -8.86 -2.90
N LEU A 62 -8.05 -7.67 -2.34
CA LEU A 62 -8.80 -6.47 -2.71
C LEU A 62 -8.11 -5.62 -3.79
N GLN A 63 -6.87 -5.95 -4.19
CA GLN A 63 -6.13 -5.22 -5.22
C GLN A 63 -6.89 -5.20 -6.56
N ILE A 64 -7.39 -6.36 -7.00
CA ILE A 64 -8.16 -6.49 -8.26
C ILE A 64 -9.51 -5.77 -8.15
N PRO A 65 -10.35 -6.00 -7.12
CA PRO A 65 -11.59 -5.24 -6.93
C PRO A 65 -11.41 -3.73 -6.92
N PHE A 66 -10.41 -3.22 -6.21
CA PHE A 66 -10.11 -1.77 -6.19
C PHE A 66 -9.65 -1.26 -7.56
N GLY A 67 -8.88 -2.05 -8.31
CA GLY A 67 -8.52 -1.74 -9.69
C GLY A 67 -9.76 -1.55 -10.57
N LEU A 68 -10.67 -2.54 -10.58
CA LEU A 68 -11.92 -2.50 -11.35
C LEU A 68 -12.84 -1.36 -10.92
N LEU A 69 -12.99 -1.13 -9.60
CA LEU A 69 -13.77 0.00 -9.10
C LEU A 69 -13.20 1.34 -9.56
N SER A 70 -11.87 1.46 -9.65
CA SER A 70 -11.22 2.68 -10.09
C SER A 70 -11.38 2.96 -11.58
N ASP A 71 -11.56 1.92 -12.39
CA ASP A 71 -11.91 2.07 -13.81
C ASP A 71 -13.35 2.59 -13.99
N ARG A 72 -14.27 2.24 -13.07
CA ARG A 72 -15.68 2.62 -13.12
C ARG A 72 -15.97 3.97 -12.47
N PHE A 73 -15.44 4.20 -11.27
CA PHE A 73 -15.77 5.37 -10.43
C PHE A 73 -14.69 6.48 -10.51
N GLY A 74 -13.62 6.21 -11.27
CA GLY A 74 -12.47 7.10 -11.38
C GLY A 74 -11.36 6.80 -10.35
N ARG A 75 -10.13 7.12 -10.72
CA ARG A 75 -8.94 6.80 -9.92
C ARG A 75 -8.91 7.50 -8.57
N LYS A 76 -9.14 8.82 -8.57
CA LYS A 76 -9.04 9.65 -7.36
C LYS A 76 -10.04 9.26 -6.25
N PRO A 77 -11.35 9.12 -6.53
CA PRO A 77 -12.33 8.73 -5.51
C PRO A 77 -11.99 7.38 -4.88
N VAL A 78 -11.53 6.41 -5.67
CA VAL A 78 -11.18 5.08 -5.16
C VAL A 78 -9.91 5.12 -4.31
N ILE A 79 -8.90 5.92 -4.68
CA ILE A 79 -7.72 6.15 -3.84
C ILE A 79 -8.13 6.77 -2.51
N LEU A 80 -9.00 7.77 -2.50
CA LEU A 80 -9.47 8.41 -1.28
C LEU A 80 -10.26 7.45 -0.39
N ALA A 81 -11.14 6.63 -0.96
CA ALA A 81 -11.87 5.59 -0.23
C ALA A 81 -10.92 4.56 0.40
N GLY A 82 -9.92 4.10 -0.35
CA GLY A 82 -8.93 3.17 0.17
C GLY A 82 -8.04 3.79 1.27
N LEU A 83 -7.67 5.07 1.15
CA LEU A 83 -6.96 5.79 2.21
C LEU A 83 -7.83 5.96 3.45
N ALA A 84 -9.14 6.23 3.30
CA ALA A 84 -10.06 6.31 4.42
C ALA A 84 -10.15 4.97 5.19
N ILE A 85 -10.23 3.85 4.48
CA ILE A 85 -10.21 2.51 5.09
C ILE A 85 -8.86 2.26 5.79
N PHE A 86 -7.74 2.63 5.18
CA PHE A 86 -6.41 2.52 5.76
C PHE A 86 -6.26 3.35 7.05
N ILE A 87 -6.75 4.58 7.06
CA ILE A 87 -6.75 5.47 8.23
C ILE A 87 -7.62 4.87 9.34
N ALA A 88 -8.84 4.43 9.02
CA ALA A 88 -9.75 3.79 9.98
C ALA A 88 -9.11 2.54 10.60
N GLY A 89 -8.49 1.67 9.79
CA GLY A 89 -7.76 0.51 10.28
C GLY A 89 -6.61 0.88 11.21
N SER A 90 -5.89 1.96 10.90
CA SER A 90 -4.81 2.47 11.75
C SER A 90 -5.33 2.98 13.09
N PHE A 91 -6.46 3.69 13.12
CA PHE A 91 -7.10 4.11 14.38
C PHE A 91 -7.60 2.93 15.20
N VAL A 92 -8.25 1.93 14.57
CA VAL A 92 -8.70 0.71 15.27
C VAL A 92 -7.52 0.01 15.94
N ALA A 93 -6.38 -0.13 15.23
CA ALA A 93 -5.18 -0.73 15.80
C ALA A 93 -4.52 0.13 16.89
N ALA A 94 -4.60 1.47 16.79
CA ALA A 94 -4.04 2.38 17.78
C ALA A 94 -4.81 2.39 19.11
N MET A 95 -6.12 2.14 19.08
CA MET A 95 -7.02 2.27 20.24
C MET A 95 -7.25 0.93 20.96
N THR A 96 -6.59 -0.15 20.56
CA THR A 96 -6.81 -1.48 21.13
C THR A 96 -5.61 -1.95 21.96
N GLU A 97 -5.90 -2.69 23.01
CA GLU A 97 -4.91 -3.43 23.81
C GLU A 97 -4.95 -4.94 23.56
N SER A 98 -5.78 -5.39 22.61
CA SER A 98 -5.96 -6.80 22.26
C SER A 98 -5.30 -7.12 20.93
N ILE A 99 -4.69 -8.31 20.83
CA ILE A 99 -4.14 -8.83 19.57
C ILE A 99 -5.22 -8.91 18.46
N TRP A 100 -6.47 -9.21 18.82
CA TRP A 100 -7.57 -9.28 17.85
C TRP A 100 -7.92 -7.92 17.26
N GLY A 101 -7.87 -6.86 18.06
CA GLY A 101 -8.05 -5.50 17.56
C GLY A 101 -6.93 -5.08 16.59
N ILE A 102 -5.68 -5.50 16.87
CA ILE A 102 -4.57 -5.32 15.94
C ILE A 102 -4.84 -6.07 14.64
N ILE A 103 -5.25 -7.35 14.70
CA ILE A 103 -5.55 -8.15 13.50
C ILE A 103 -6.64 -7.47 12.66
N ILE A 104 -7.73 -7.00 13.27
CA ILE A 104 -8.81 -6.29 12.57
C ILE A 104 -8.29 -4.99 11.94
N GLY A 105 -7.56 -4.19 12.70
CA GLY A 105 -6.97 -2.94 12.20
C GLY A 105 -6.02 -3.19 11.01
N ARG A 106 -5.20 -4.24 11.08
CA ARG A 106 -4.29 -4.66 10.01
C ARG A 106 -5.04 -5.17 8.77
N ALA A 107 -6.12 -5.93 8.96
CA ALA A 107 -6.99 -6.36 7.87
C ALA A 107 -7.63 -5.14 7.15
N LEU A 108 -8.13 -4.17 7.90
CA LEU A 108 -8.65 -2.92 7.34
C LEU A 108 -7.57 -2.11 6.62
N GLN A 109 -6.37 -1.96 7.23
CA GLN A 109 -5.24 -1.29 6.58
C GLN A 109 -4.91 -1.95 5.22
N GLY A 110 -4.82 -3.29 5.19
CA GLY A 110 -4.63 -4.06 3.96
C GLY A 110 -5.78 -3.87 2.98
N GLY A 111 -7.02 -3.82 3.50
CA GLY A 111 -8.24 -3.60 2.73
C GLY A 111 -8.28 -2.29 1.94
N GLY A 112 -7.55 -1.27 2.37
CA GLY A 112 -7.33 -0.08 1.54
C GLY A 112 -6.39 -0.30 0.36
N ALA A 113 -6.58 -1.31 -0.46
CA ALA A 113 -5.68 -1.83 -1.51
C ALA A 113 -5.55 -0.91 -2.73
N ILE A 114 -4.94 0.26 -2.59
CA ILE A 114 -4.85 1.31 -3.62
C ILE A 114 -3.56 1.27 -4.47
N SER A 115 -2.64 0.35 -4.22
CA SER A 115 -1.33 0.35 -4.89
C SER A 115 -1.44 0.28 -6.41
N ALA A 116 -2.28 -0.64 -6.93
CA ALA A 116 -2.54 -0.74 -8.38
C ALA A 116 -3.22 0.51 -8.93
N VAL A 117 -4.15 1.11 -8.16
CA VAL A 117 -4.88 2.31 -8.57
C VAL A 117 -3.95 3.52 -8.66
N ILE A 118 -2.98 3.66 -7.73
CA ILE A 118 -1.96 4.72 -7.79
C ILE A 118 -1.08 4.55 -9.02
N MET A 119 -0.64 3.33 -9.32
CA MET A 119 0.17 3.05 -10.52
C MET A 119 -0.60 3.33 -11.80
N ALA A 120 -1.88 2.94 -11.86
CA ALA A 120 -2.75 3.26 -12.98
C ALA A 120 -2.94 4.78 -13.15
N LEU A 121 -3.19 5.52 -12.07
CA LEU A 121 -3.29 6.97 -12.10
C LEU A 121 -1.98 7.63 -12.56
N ALA A 122 -0.85 7.12 -12.10
CA ALA A 122 0.47 7.61 -12.55
C ALA A 122 0.66 7.41 -14.06
N ALA A 123 0.22 6.26 -14.60
CA ALA A 123 0.25 6.00 -16.04
C ALA A 123 -0.71 6.91 -16.81
N ASP A 124 -1.92 7.14 -16.29
CA ASP A 124 -2.93 7.99 -16.92
C ASP A 124 -2.52 9.48 -16.97
N LEU A 125 -1.72 9.94 -15.99
CA LEU A 125 -1.21 11.33 -15.90
C LEU A 125 0.12 11.54 -16.63
N THR A 126 0.66 10.51 -17.30
CA THR A 126 2.00 10.57 -17.87
C THR A 126 1.97 10.10 -19.32
N ARG A 127 2.68 10.84 -20.20
CA ARG A 127 2.86 10.45 -21.62
C ARG A 127 3.51 9.07 -21.73
N ASP A 128 3.19 8.32 -22.76
CA ASP A 128 3.71 6.96 -23.00
C ASP A 128 5.25 6.90 -22.96
N SER A 129 5.92 7.90 -23.53
CA SER A 129 7.38 8.01 -23.53
C SER A 129 8.00 8.22 -22.14
N GLN A 130 7.24 8.57 -21.13
CA GLN A 130 7.70 8.82 -19.76
C GLN A 130 7.16 7.80 -18.74
N ARG A 131 6.28 6.87 -19.14
CA ARG A 131 5.67 5.86 -18.23
C ARG A 131 6.73 5.03 -17.50
N THR A 132 7.75 4.57 -18.20
CA THR A 132 8.84 3.81 -17.56
C THR A 132 9.54 4.59 -16.47
N LYS A 133 9.74 5.91 -16.68
CA LYS A 133 10.40 6.77 -15.67
C LYS A 133 9.53 6.98 -14.44
N ILE A 134 8.22 7.23 -14.59
CA ILE A 134 7.35 7.41 -13.43
C ILE A 134 7.21 6.11 -12.64
N MET A 135 7.17 4.95 -13.31
CA MET A 135 7.18 3.65 -12.64
C MET A 135 8.48 3.41 -11.87
N ALA A 136 9.62 3.83 -12.45
CA ALA A 136 10.92 3.77 -11.75
C ALA A 136 10.94 4.68 -10.52
N VAL A 137 10.39 5.91 -10.60
CA VAL A 137 10.29 6.83 -9.46
C VAL A 137 9.42 6.24 -8.34
N ILE A 138 8.28 5.62 -8.68
CA ILE A 138 7.45 4.91 -7.70
C ILE A 138 8.21 3.72 -7.12
N GLY A 139 8.93 2.95 -7.93
CA GLY A 139 9.76 1.83 -7.45
C GLY A 139 10.83 2.27 -6.44
N VAL A 140 11.55 3.37 -6.73
CA VAL A 140 12.51 3.97 -5.80
C VAL A 140 11.83 4.41 -4.50
N SER A 141 10.59 4.91 -4.59
CA SER A 141 9.80 5.32 -3.42
C SER A 141 9.50 4.14 -2.47
N ILE A 142 9.32 2.92 -3.00
CA ILE A 142 9.14 1.71 -2.19
C ILE A 142 10.43 1.43 -1.38
N GLY A 143 11.59 1.42 -2.04
CA GLY A 143 12.87 1.20 -1.37
C GLY A 143 13.18 2.27 -0.33
N LEU A 144 12.87 3.55 -0.64
CA LEU A 144 13.04 4.66 0.28
C LEU A 144 12.13 4.52 1.51
N SER A 145 10.85 4.13 1.32
CA SER A 145 9.92 3.90 2.43
C SER A 145 10.38 2.76 3.34
N PHE A 146 10.97 1.70 2.77
CA PHE A 146 11.54 0.60 3.54
C PHE A 146 12.74 1.07 4.38
N MET A 147 13.68 1.79 3.78
CA MET A 147 14.86 2.33 4.46
C MET A 147 14.47 3.28 5.61
N ILE A 148 13.53 4.20 5.35
CA ILE A 148 13.01 5.13 6.38
C ILE A 148 12.34 4.33 7.50
N SER A 149 11.55 3.32 7.18
CA SER A 149 10.77 2.54 8.14
C SER A 149 11.66 1.71 9.08
N ILE A 150 12.75 1.13 8.59
CA ILE A 150 13.69 0.37 9.44
C ILE A 150 14.33 1.28 10.49
N ILE A 151 14.62 2.53 10.15
CA ILE A 151 15.22 3.51 11.08
C ILE A 151 14.14 4.09 12.01
N LEU A 152 13.02 4.51 11.43
CA LEU A 152 11.98 5.24 12.15
C LEU A 152 11.15 4.32 13.07
N GLY A 153 10.93 3.06 12.70
CA GLY A 153 10.16 2.10 13.48
C GLY A 153 10.68 1.94 14.91
N PRO A 154 11.95 1.54 15.12
CA PRO A 154 12.54 1.44 16.45
C PRO A 154 12.59 2.77 17.22
N LEU A 155 12.81 3.90 16.54
CA LEU A 155 12.80 5.23 17.17
C LEU A 155 11.42 5.59 17.71
N LEU A 156 10.37 5.35 16.95
CA LEU A 156 8.99 5.56 17.37
C LEU A 156 8.60 4.60 18.51
N MET A 157 9.06 3.36 18.44
CA MET A 157 8.87 2.36 19.49
C MET A 157 9.36 2.85 20.85
N LEU A 158 10.57 3.41 20.91
CA LEU A 158 11.18 3.90 22.15
C LEU A 158 10.41 5.04 22.83
N ARG A 159 9.67 5.84 22.04
CA ARG A 159 8.99 7.05 22.53
C ARG A 159 7.48 6.89 22.67
N PHE A 160 6.85 6.12 21.78
CA PHE A 160 5.39 6.15 21.62
C PHE A 160 4.73 4.76 21.67
N GLN A 161 5.49 3.69 21.87
CA GLN A 161 5.00 2.32 21.90
C GLN A 161 4.21 1.95 20.62
N LEU A 162 3.45 0.86 20.65
CA LEU A 162 2.72 0.35 19.48
C LEU A 162 1.59 1.30 19.03
N ALA A 163 0.82 1.82 19.98
CA ALA A 163 -0.28 2.74 19.70
C ALA A 163 0.19 4.01 18.96
N GLY A 164 1.32 4.59 19.41
CA GLY A 164 1.87 5.79 18.79
C GLY A 164 2.35 5.57 17.36
N ILE A 165 2.85 4.37 17.04
CA ILE A 165 3.22 4.01 15.66
C ILE A 165 1.96 3.98 14.79
N PHE A 166 0.87 3.38 15.26
CA PHE A 166 -0.39 3.36 14.52
C PHE A 166 -1.00 4.76 14.36
N TYR A 167 -0.92 5.63 15.37
CA TYR A 167 -1.33 7.04 15.22
C TYR A 167 -0.47 7.79 14.21
N PHE A 168 0.83 7.58 14.20
CA PHE A 168 1.73 8.15 13.18
C PHE A 168 1.34 7.70 11.77
N ILE A 169 1.03 6.40 11.59
CA ILE A 169 0.56 5.84 10.31
C ILE A 169 -0.78 6.46 9.93
N ALA A 170 -1.72 6.61 10.86
CA ALA A 170 -3.02 7.25 10.59
C ALA A 170 -2.84 8.70 10.14
N LEU A 171 -2.02 9.48 10.85
CA LEU A 171 -1.75 10.88 10.52
C LEU A 171 -1.10 11.01 9.14
N SER A 172 -0.11 10.17 8.84
CA SER A 172 0.51 10.17 7.52
C SER A 172 -0.48 9.78 6.41
N GLY A 173 -1.42 8.87 6.70
CA GLY A 173 -2.55 8.54 5.82
C GLY A 173 -3.47 9.74 5.55
N VAL A 174 -3.78 10.53 6.57
CA VAL A 174 -4.56 11.78 6.41
C VAL A 174 -3.82 12.77 5.52
N VAL A 175 -2.52 12.97 5.74
CA VAL A 175 -1.69 13.84 4.88
C VAL A 175 -1.71 13.35 3.43
N ALA A 176 -1.57 12.03 3.22
CA ALA A 176 -1.66 11.44 1.88
C ALA A 176 -3.04 11.69 1.24
N ALA A 177 -4.14 11.56 1.99
CA ALA A 177 -5.48 11.83 1.49
C ALA A 177 -5.65 13.30 1.09
N LEU A 178 -5.15 14.24 1.89
CA LEU A 178 -5.16 15.66 1.57
C LEU A 178 -4.33 15.97 0.32
N LEU A 179 -3.16 15.34 0.16
CA LEU A 179 -2.35 15.47 -1.05
C LEU A 179 -3.08 14.95 -2.30
N VAL A 180 -3.76 13.80 -2.19
CA VAL A 180 -4.57 13.28 -3.29
C VAL A 180 -5.70 14.26 -3.62
N TRP A 181 -6.37 14.80 -2.62
CA TRP A 181 -7.50 15.71 -2.82
C TRP A 181 -7.09 17.01 -3.48
N PHE A 182 -6.05 17.69 -2.96
CA PHE A 182 -5.69 19.05 -3.36
C PHE A 182 -4.58 19.13 -4.42
N VAL A 183 -3.64 18.18 -4.42
CA VAL A 183 -2.40 18.29 -5.20
C VAL A 183 -2.40 17.39 -6.42
N VAL A 184 -2.92 16.15 -6.32
CA VAL A 184 -2.91 15.21 -7.45
C VAL A 184 -3.86 15.73 -8.55
N PRO A 185 -3.39 15.88 -9.80
CA PRO A 185 -4.24 16.29 -10.92
C PRO A 185 -5.36 15.27 -11.19
N ASN A 186 -6.48 15.74 -11.73
CA ASN A 186 -7.47 14.82 -12.27
C ASN A 186 -6.99 14.34 -13.65
N PRO A 187 -7.09 13.04 -13.95
CA PRO A 187 -6.87 12.58 -15.32
C PRO A 187 -7.98 13.13 -16.24
N ASP A 188 -7.64 13.40 -17.50
CA ASP A 188 -8.64 13.75 -18.49
C ASP A 188 -9.63 12.59 -18.66
N THR A 189 -10.92 12.88 -18.52
CA THR A 189 -12.00 11.89 -18.38
C THR A 189 -12.32 11.08 -19.65
N ASN A 190 -11.59 11.28 -20.72
CA ASN A 190 -11.83 10.60 -22.02
C ASN A 190 -11.49 9.10 -22.04
N ASN A 191 -11.04 8.51 -20.94
CA ASN A 191 -10.71 7.08 -20.87
C ASN A 191 -11.75 6.23 -20.11
N ASN A 192 -12.96 6.74 -19.87
CA ASN A 192 -14.02 6.01 -19.15
C ASN A 192 -14.65 4.84 -19.97
N ASP A 193 -14.23 4.63 -21.22
CA ASP A 193 -14.73 3.56 -22.09
C ASP A 193 -13.97 2.22 -21.94
N ARG A 194 -13.14 2.03 -20.90
CA ARG A 194 -12.59 0.71 -20.63
C ARG A 194 -13.71 -0.22 -20.16
N ASN A 195 -14.21 -1.00 -21.10
CA ASN A 195 -15.23 -2.02 -20.84
C ASN A 195 -14.68 -3.03 -19.81
N ILE A 196 -15.15 -2.94 -18.57
CA ILE A 196 -14.80 -3.88 -17.48
C ILE A 196 -15.01 -5.33 -17.93
N SER A 197 -16.02 -5.59 -18.78
CA SER A 197 -16.28 -6.90 -19.37
C SER A 197 -15.10 -7.43 -20.18
N VAL A 198 -14.39 -6.57 -20.90
CA VAL A 198 -13.19 -6.97 -21.68
C VAL A 198 -12.06 -7.34 -20.74
N VAL A 199 -11.82 -6.56 -19.70
CA VAL A 199 -10.77 -6.85 -18.70
C VAL A 199 -11.03 -8.20 -18.01
N ILE A 200 -12.26 -8.47 -17.62
CA ILE A 200 -12.65 -9.74 -16.98
C ILE A 200 -12.50 -10.91 -17.96
N SER A 201 -12.83 -10.73 -19.25
CA SER A 201 -12.71 -11.79 -20.26
C SER A 201 -11.25 -12.15 -20.57
N GLU A 202 -10.31 -11.20 -20.46
CA GLU A 202 -8.89 -11.40 -20.70
C GLU A 202 -8.14 -11.98 -19.48
N MET A 203 -8.71 -11.88 -18.29
CA MET A 203 -8.08 -12.34 -17.05
C MET A 203 -7.66 -13.83 -17.06
N PRO A 204 -8.46 -14.79 -17.59
CA PRO A 204 -8.04 -16.18 -17.68
C PRO A 204 -6.81 -16.39 -18.58
N ALA A 205 -6.66 -15.59 -19.65
CA ALA A 205 -5.50 -15.66 -20.52
C ALA A 205 -4.22 -15.17 -19.83
N LEU A 206 -4.32 -14.10 -19.04
CA LEU A 206 -3.22 -13.59 -18.22
C LEU A 206 -2.79 -14.60 -17.16
N LEU A 207 -3.75 -15.24 -16.47
CA LEU A 207 -3.48 -16.26 -15.45
C LEU A 207 -2.90 -17.56 -16.02
N ARG A 208 -2.95 -17.77 -17.33
CA ARG A 208 -2.33 -18.92 -18.02
C ARG A 208 -0.98 -18.60 -18.64
N ASN A 209 -0.57 -17.34 -18.63
CA ASN A 209 0.72 -16.94 -19.17
C ASN A 209 1.86 -17.38 -18.25
N SER A 210 2.62 -18.41 -18.70
CA SER A 210 3.69 -19.00 -17.90
C SER A 210 4.85 -18.05 -17.57
N GLU A 211 5.12 -17.07 -18.43
CA GLU A 211 6.17 -16.06 -18.19
C GLU A 211 5.76 -15.09 -17.07
N LEU A 212 4.52 -14.61 -17.10
CA LEU A 212 3.97 -13.76 -16.04
C LEU A 212 3.93 -14.53 -14.71
N LEU A 213 3.45 -15.77 -14.70
CA LEU A 213 3.39 -16.60 -13.51
C LEU A 213 4.78 -16.87 -12.91
N ARG A 214 5.82 -17.03 -13.73
CA ARG A 214 7.20 -17.18 -13.22
C ARG A 214 7.70 -15.92 -12.53
N ILE A 215 7.43 -14.75 -13.11
CA ILE A 215 7.80 -13.46 -12.51
C ILE A 215 7.04 -13.25 -11.20
N ASP A 216 5.73 -13.47 -11.20
CA ASP A 216 4.88 -13.33 -10.01
C ASP A 216 5.31 -14.29 -8.89
N PHE A 217 5.64 -15.54 -9.23
CA PHE A 217 6.15 -16.53 -8.29
C PHE A 217 7.51 -16.11 -7.71
N SER A 218 8.40 -15.56 -8.52
CA SER A 218 9.70 -15.07 -8.05
C SER A 218 9.55 -13.90 -7.08
N ILE A 219 8.64 -12.97 -7.38
CA ILE A 219 8.30 -11.84 -6.50
C ILE A 219 7.67 -12.35 -5.21
N PHE A 220 6.76 -13.32 -5.31
CA PHE A 220 6.13 -13.94 -4.14
C PHE A 220 7.16 -14.58 -3.20
N ILE A 221 8.08 -15.39 -3.73
CA ILE A 221 9.14 -16.03 -2.94
C ILE A 221 10.04 -14.99 -2.27
N LEU A 222 10.43 -13.93 -3.00
CA LEU A 222 11.24 -12.86 -2.45
C LEU A 222 10.55 -12.18 -1.25
N HIS A 223 9.28 -11.82 -1.39
CA HIS A 223 8.51 -11.19 -0.32
C HIS A 223 8.25 -12.15 0.85
N LEU A 224 8.02 -13.42 0.57
CA LEU A 224 7.88 -14.46 1.60
C LEU A 224 9.14 -14.54 2.46
N LEU A 225 10.32 -14.63 1.83
CA LEU A 225 11.61 -14.71 2.53
C LEU A 225 11.88 -13.45 3.37
N ILE A 226 11.65 -12.26 2.83
CA ILE A 226 11.81 -10.99 3.55
C ILE A 226 10.87 -10.97 4.78
N THR A 227 9.59 -11.26 4.59
CA THR A 227 8.59 -11.21 5.68
C THR A 227 8.89 -12.27 6.73
N ALA A 228 9.22 -13.50 6.32
CA ALA A 228 9.58 -14.58 7.24
C ALA A 228 10.83 -14.22 8.07
N SER A 229 11.83 -13.58 7.47
CA SER A 229 13.03 -13.13 8.19
C SER A 229 12.68 -12.17 9.33
N PHE A 230 11.79 -11.21 9.11
CA PHE A 230 11.35 -10.26 10.16
C PHE A 230 10.47 -10.90 11.24
N VAL A 231 9.81 -12.02 10.95
CA VAL A 231 9.01 -12.76 11.94
C VAL A 231 9.87 -13.69 12.78
N CYS A 232 10.87 -14.35 12.16
CA CYS A 232 11.69 -15.35 12.80
C CYS A 232 12.95 -14.80 13.48
N ILE A 233 13.46 -13.65 13.01
CA ILE A 233 14.67 -12.98 13.51
C ILE A 233 14.26 -11.59 14.04
N PRO A 234 13.82 -11.54 15.30
CA PRO A 234 13.40 -10.27 15.93
C PRO A 234 14.59 -9.35 16.24
#